data_3ba5055e57a77d5358f4959ee8287537
#
_entry.id   3ba5055e57a77d5358f4959ee8287537
#
_cell.length_a   1.000
_cell.length_b   1.000
_cell.length_c   1.000
_cell.angle_alpha   90.00
_cell.angle_beta   90.00
_cell.angle_gamma   90.00
#
_symmetry.space_group_name_H-M   'P 1'
#
loop_
_entity.id
_entity.type
_entity.pdbx_description
1 polymer ?
#
loop_
_entity_poly.entity_id
_entity_poly.type
_entity_poly.pdbx_seq_one_letter_code
_entity_poly.pdbx_strand_id
1 'polypeptide(L)'
;MHFKIISLALFLAFSSNQIMADEWPEKECNKLSGYVGLLSAASAGSLEEATEAKKDENEDLANEKFMAAHMLSEQAANFSKVYSTFCD
;
A
#
# COMPACT_ATOMS: atom_id res chain seq x y z
N MET A 1 0.65 -39.06 2.35
CA MET A 1 0.79 -38.68 2.42
C MET A 1 1.26 -38.11 3.13
N HIS A 2 1.21 -38.09 3.21
CA HIS A 2 1.45 -37.48 3.72
C HIS A 2 1.98 -36.76 3.85
N PHE A 3 2.37 -36.46 3.70
CA PHE A 3 2.79 -35.83 3.67
C PHE A 3 2.66 -35.22 3.68
N LYS A 4 2.44 -35.07 3.50
CA LYS A 4 2.26 -34.36 3.56
C LYS A 4 1.98 -33.87 4.21
N ILE A 5 1.54 -34.21 4.37
CA ILE A 5 1.22 -33.63 5.09
C ILE A 5 1.83 -33.15 5.79
N ILE A 6 2.42 -33.14 5.64
CA ILE A 6 3.01 -32.55 6.22
C ILE A 6 3.38 -31.64 6.07
N SER A 7 3.44 -31.56 5.38
CA SER A 7 3.66 -30.54 5.24
C SER A 7 3.09 -29.79 5.48
N LEU A 8 2.45 -30.05 5.42
CA LEU A 8 1.81 -29.25 5.76
C LEU A 8 1.76 -28.82 6.82
N ALA A 9 1.80 -29.22 7.16
CA ALA A 9 1.83 -28.69 8.13
C ALA A 9 2.76 -27.86 8.43
N LEU A 10 3.33 -28.04 8.03
CA LEU A 10 3.95 -27.24 8.12
C LEU A 10 3.88 -26.31 7.75
N PHE A 11 3.44 -26.27 7.28
CA PHE A 11 3.18 -25.31 6.99
C PHE A 11 2.59 -24.81 7.65
N LEU A 12 2.23 -25.12 7.99
CA LEU A 12 1.69 -24.54 8.72
C LEU A 12 2.18 -24.12 9.67
N ALA A 13 2.79 -24.45 9.90
CA ALA A 13 3.26 -23.88 10.58
C ALA A 13 3.80 -23.10 10.55
N PHE A 14 4.01 -23.03 10.11
CA PHE A 14 4.37 -22.21 9.90
C PHE A 14 4.10 -21.43 10.15
N SER A 15 3.62 -21.52 10.39
CA SER A 15 3.25 -20.73 10.53
C SER A 15 3.30 -20.06 11.28
N SER A 16 3.35 -20.20 11.63
CA SER A 16 3.34 -19.57 12.16
C SER A 16 3.88 -18.94 12.52
N ASN A 17 4.11 -19.08 12.58
CA ASN A 17 4.51 -18.41 12.73
C ASN A 17 4.85 -17.63 12.81
N GLN A 18 4.64 -17.56 12.97
CA GLN A 18 4.78 -16.79 12.86
C GLN A 18 5.32 -16.05 13.05
N ILE A 19 5.51 -16.35 13.14
CA ILE A 19 5.97 -15.68 13.25
C ILE A 19 6.39 -14.89 13.02
N MET A 20 6.55 -14.94 12.81
CA MET A 20 6.84 -14.25 12.45
C MET A 20 6.94 -13.32 11.90
N ALA A 21 7.06 -13.88 11.60
CA ALA A 21 6.61 -12.90 10.64
C ALA A 21 6.26 -11.59 11.22
N ASP A 22 6.64 -11.45 12.33
CA ASP A 22 6.21 -10.29 13.07
C ASP A 22 6.82 -9.03 12.56
N GLU A 23 8.07 -9.09 12.20
CA GLU A 23 8.77 -7.89 11.78
C GLU A 23 9.47 -8.11 10.47
N TRP A 24 9.34 -7.14 9.60
CA TRP A 24 10.02 -7.16 8.31
C TRP A 24 11.42 -6.63 8.47
N PRO A 25 12.36 -7.04 7.61
CA PRO A 25 13.70 -6.47 7.61
C PRO A 25 13.65 -4.96 7.41
N GLU A 26 14.58 -4.29 8.03
CA GLU A 26 14.64 -2.83 7.96
C GLU A 26 14.68 -2.33 6.53
N LYS A 27 15.39 -3.04 5.67
CA LYS A 27 15.50 -2.66 4.27
C LYS A 27 14.12 -2.63 3.59
N GLU A 28 13.31 -3.66 3.88
CA GLU A 28 11.97 -3.72 3.28
C GLU A 28 11.06 -2.66 3.86
N CYS A 29 11.21 -2.38 5.14
CA CYS A 29 10.42 -1.35 5.79
C CYS A 29 10.75 0.02 5.23
N ASN A 30 12.03 0.27 4.94
CA ASN A 30 12.44 1.53 4.33
C ASN A 30 11.87 1.70 2.94
N LYS A 31 11.84 0.62 2.17
CA LYS A 31 11.22 0.63 0.86
C LYS A 31 9.74 0.98 0.94
N LEU A 32 9.07 0.33 1.87
CA LEU A 32 7.64 0.55 2.05
C LEU A 32 7.36 1.99 2.47
N SER A 33 8.16 2.52 3.37
CA SER A 33 8.03 3.89 3.81
C SER A 33 8.19 4.87 2.64
N GLY A 34 9.19 4.62 1.79
CA GLY A 34 9.40 5.43 0.60
C GLY A 34 8.22 5.36 -0.35
N TYR A 35 7.65 4.17 -0.48
CA TYR A 35 6.50 3.95 -1.34
C TYR A 35 5.29 4.75 -0.87
N VAL A 36 5.05 4.73 0.44
CA VAL A 36 3.94 5.48 1.02
C VAL A 36 4.13 6.97 0.75
N GLY A 37 5.35 7.45 0.91
CA GLY A 37 5.64 8.85 0.62
C GLY A 37 5.40 9.21 -0.82
N LEU A 38 5.83 8.33 -1.73
CA LEU A 38 5.65 8.55 -3.16
C LEU A 38 4.18 8.59 -3.53
N LEU A 39 3.41 7.64 -3.02
CA LEU A 39 1.98 7.60 -3.31
C LEU A 39 1.25 8.81 -2.75
N SER A 40 1.67 9.26 -1.57
CA SER A 40 1.07 10.45 -0.96
C SER A 40 1.35 11.68 -1.80
N ALA A 41 2.59 11.83 -2.27
CA ALA A 41 2.96 12.96 -3.11
C ALA A 41 2.22 12.93 -4.43
N ALA A 42 2.10 11.74 -5.02
CA ALA A 42 1.39 11.59 -6.29
C ALA A 42 -0.10 11.92 -6.13
N SER A 43 -0.66 11.55 -4.99
CA SER A 43 -2.05 11.86 -4.69
C SER A 43 -2.26 13.37 -4.62
N ALA A 44 -1.36 14.06 -3.92
CA ALA A 44 -1.44 15.51 -3.80
C ALA A 44 -1.31 16.19 -5.16
N GLY A 45 -0.40 15.67 -6.00
CA GLY A 45 -0.23 16.21 -7.35
C GLY A 45 -1.47 16.05 -8.19
N SER A 46 -2.11 14.88 -8.11
CA SER A 46 -3.35 14.63 -8.85
C SER A 46 -4.46 15.55 -8.38
N LEU A 47 -4.52 15.81 -7.08
CA LEU A 47 -5.54 16.70 -6.54
C LEU A 47 -5.33 18.12 -7.04
N GLU A 48 -4.08 18.54 -7.12
CA GLU A 48 -3.73 19.85 -7.64
C GLU A 48 -4.16 19.98 -9.10
N GLU A 49 -3.89 18.95 -9.89
CA GLU A 49 -4.28 18.93 -11.30
C GLU A 49 -5.80 18.94 -11.45
N ALA A 50 -6.48 18.24 -10.56
CA ALA A 50 -7.95 18.23 -10.58
C ALA A 50 -8.49 19.63 -10.33
N THR A 51 -7.89 20.34 -9.39
CA THR A 51 -8.31 21.70 -9.05
C THR A 51 -8.10 22.63 -10.23
N GLU A 52 -6.96 22.50 -10.90
CA GLU A 52 -6.69 23.31 -12.08
C GLU A 52 -7.68 23.01 -13.20
N ALA A 53 -7.97 21.73 -13.43
CA ALA A 53 -8.93 21.35 -14.46
C ALA A 53 -10.32 21.91 -14.14
N LYS A 54 -10.66 21.96 -12.88
CA LYS A 54 -11.93 22.51 -12.44
C LYS A 54 -12.01 23.99 -12.75
N LYS A 55 -10.93 24.72 -12.50
CA LYS A 55 -10.86 26.13 -12.82
C LYS A 55 -11.01 26.38 -14.30
N ASP A 56 -10.48 25.49 -15.12
CA ASP A 56 -10.56 25.59 -16.57
C ASP A 56 -11.87 25.03 -17.11
N GLU A 57 -12.77 24.66 -16.23
CA GLU A 57 -14.08 24.11 -16.57
C GLU A 57 -13.98 22.84 -17.40
N ASN A 58 -12.91 22.08 -17.17
CA ASN A 58 -12.72 20.78 -17.81
C ASN A 58 -13.16 19.71 -16.82
N GLU A 59 -14.47 19.44 -16.81
CA GLU A 59 -15.06 18.54 -15.83
C GLU A 59 -14.57 17.10 -15.98
N ASP A 60 -14.42 16.65 -17.22
CA ASP A 60 -13.99 15.28 -17.44
C ASP A 60 -12.59 15.05 -16.88
N LEU A 61 -11.67 15.97 -17.16
CA LEU A 61 -10.31 15.85 -16.66
C LEU A 61 -10.29 16.01 -15.14
N ALA A 62 -11.09 16.93 -14.61
CA ALA A 62 -11.16 17.13 -13.16
C ALA A 62 -11.58 15.85 -12.47
N ASN A 63 -12.63 15.20 -13.00
CA ASN A 63 -13.13 13.95 -12.40
C ASN A 63 -12.11 12.85 -12.49
N GLU A 64 -11.40 12.76 -13.59
CA GLU A 64 -10.35 11.75 -13.77
C GLU A 64 -9.25 11.95 -12.75
N LYS A 65 -8.84 13.19 -12.52
CA LYS A 65 -7.76 13.48 -11.58
C LYS A 65 -8.21 13.33 -10.14
N PHE A 66 -9.45 13.64 -9.83
CA PHE A 66 -9.98 13.38 -8.49
C PHE A 66 -10.00 11.89 -8.19
N MET A 67 -10.40 11.08 -9.18
CA MET A 67 -10.41 9.64 -9.01
C MET A 67 -8.99 9.11 -8.79
N ALA A 68 -8.03 9.62 -9.56
CA ALA A 68 -6.64 9.22 -9.41
C ALA A 68 -6.13 9.57 -8.01
N ALA A 69 -6.45 10.77 -7.52
CA ALA A 69 -6.03 11.19 -6.20
C ALA A 69 -6.62 10.28 -5.13
N HIS A 70 -7.89 9.92 -5.31
CA HIS A 70 -8.56 9.04 -4.36
C HIS A 70 -7.89 7.67 -4.31
N MET A 71 -7.62 7.09 -5.47
CA MET A 71 -7.02 5.76 -5.53
C MET A 71 -5.61 5.76 -4.97
N LEU A 72 -4.84 6.79 -5.27
CA LEU A 72 -3.47 6.88 -4.76
C LEU A 72 -3.44 7.06 -3.26
N SER A 73 -4.35 7.88 -2.73
CA SER A 73 -4.37 8.09 -1.28
C SER A 73 -4.87 6.85 -0.55
N GLU A 74 -5.75 6.09 -1.18
CA GLU A 74 -6.23 4.84 -0.61
C GLU A 74 -5.10 3.82 -0.54
N GLN A 75 -4.30 3.74 -1.60
CA GLN A 75 -3.15 2.86 -1.59
C GLN A 75 -2.13 3.28 -0.54
N ALA A 76 -1.90 4.58 -0.42
CA ALA A 76 -0.98 5.09 0.60
C ALA A 76 -1.45 4.69 2.00
N ALA A 77 -2.74 4.83 2.25
CA ALA A 77 -3.30 4.47 3.55
C ALA A 77 -3.16 2.97 3.82
N ASN A 78 -3.41 2.15 2.80
CA ASN A 78 -3.31 0.71 2.95
C ASN A 78 -1.87 0.28 3.21
N PHE A 79 -0.91 0.85 2.50
CA PHE A 79 0.49 0.54 2.73
C PHE A 79 0.98 1.06 4.06
N SER A 80 0.44 2.19 4.52
CA SER A 80 0.76 2.70 5.86
C SER A 80 0.32 1.73 6.94
N LYS A 81 -0.82 1.10 6.72
CA LYS A 81 -1.34 0.11 7.65
C LYS A 81 -0.42 -1.11 7.71
N VAL A 82 0.06 -1.53 6.55
CA VAL A 82 1.01 -2.64 6.49
C VAL A 82 2.30 -2.26 7.23
N TYR A 83 2.78 -1.04 7.00
CA TYR A 83 3.97 -0.56 7.69
C TYR A 83 3.78 -0.58 9.20
N SER A 84 2.65 -0.09 9.66
CA SER A 84 2.33 -0.05 11.07
C SER A 84 2.32 -1.45 11.68
N THR A 85 1.84 -2.41 10.91
CA THR A 85 1.71 -3.77 11.39
C THR A 85 3.04 -4.49 11.49
N PHE A 86 3.91 -4.29 10.51
CA PHE A 86 5.14 -5.10 10.40
C PHE A 86 6.43 -4.33 10.60
N CYS A 87 6.38 -3.02 10.64
CA CYS A 87 7.59 -2.20 10.67
C CYS A 87 7.67 -1.27 11.87
N ASP A 88 6.60 -1.13 12.57
CA ASP A 88 6.53 -0.15 13.66
C ASP A 88 6.80 -0.80 15.05
#